data_b864e493c61323cb5d44fe4749fa5ccc
#
_entry.id   b864e493c61323cb5d44fe4749fa5ccc
#
_cell.length_a   1.000
_cell.length_b   1.000
_cell.length_c   1.000
_cell.angle_alpha   90.00
_cell.angle_beta   90.00
_cell.angle_gamma   90.00
#
_symmetry.space_group_name_H-M   'P 1'
#
loop_
_entity.id
_entity.type
_entity.pdbx_description
1 polymer ?
#
loop_
_entity_poly.entity_id
_entity_poly.type
_entity_poly.pdbx_seq_one_letter_code
_entity_poly.pdbx_strand_id
1 'polypeptide(L)' 'MSAANLITIVDSELEVVEQWRHEALKRAGYDWESATVLAASHDVDLHRAVELLQRGCSIELALQILL' A
#
# COMPACT_ATOMS: atom_id res chain seq x y z
N MET A 1 -10.48 -6.97 -29.74
CA MET A 1 -9.88 -5.71 -29.33
C MET A 1 -10.49 -5.18 -28.04
N SER A 2 -11.79 -5.08 -27.96
CA SER A 2 -12.44 -4.52 -26.77
C SER A 2 -12.15 -5.31 -25.49
N ALA A 3 -12.19 -6.64 -25.56
CA ALA A 3 -11.95 -7.46 -24.38
C ALA A 3 -10.53 -7.31 -23.84
N ALA A 4 -9.55 -7.27 -24.75
CA ALA A 4 -8.17 -7.09 -24.34
C ALA A 4 -7.94 -5.71 -23.71
N ASN A 5 -8.57 -4.68 -24.28
CA ASN A 5 -8.47 -3.34 -23.74
C ASN A 5 -9.11 -3.23 -22.35
N LEU A 6 -10.25 -3.90 -22.16
CA LEU A 6 -10.92 -3.90 -20.86
C LEU A 6 -10.06 -4.56 -19.80
N ILE A 7 -9.42 -5.68 -20.11
CA ILE A 7 -8.53 -6.37 -19.18
C ILE A 7 -7.36 -5.46 -18.80
N THR A 8 -6.78 -4.79 -19.80
CA THR A 8 -5.67 -3.87 -19.57
C THR A 8 -6.08 -2.72 -18.65
N ILE A 9 -7.28 -2.18 -18.85
CA ILE A 9 -7.79 -1.09 -18.02
C ILE A 9 -7.94 -1.54 -16.57
N VAL A 10 -8.48 -2.72 -16.34
CA VAL A 10 -8.65 -3.25 -14.97
C VAL A 10 -7.30 -3.43 -14.30
N ASP A 11 -6.32 -4.01 -15.00
CA ASP A 11 -4.98 -4.18 -14.46
C ASP A 11 -4.34 -2.83 -14.15
N SER A 12 -4.52 -1.85 -15.03
CA SER A 12 -3.99 -0.51 -14.82
C SER A 12 -4.58 0.15 -13.58
N GLU A 13 -5.88 -0.03 -13.34
CA GLU A 13 -6.54 0.52 -12.16
C GLU A 13 -5.97 -0.06 -10.88
N LEU A 14 -5.75 -1.38 -10.84
CA LEU A 14 -5.16 -2.03 -9.67
C LEU A 14 -3.74 -1.54 -9.43
N GLU A 15 -2.94 -1.42 -10.48
CA GLU A 15 -1.58 -0.91 -10.38
C GLU A 15 -1.56 0.52 -9.85
N VAL A 16 -2.46 1.36 -10.34
CA VAL A 16 -2.54 2.76 -9.90
C VAL A 16 -2.90 2.83 -8.42
N VAL A 17 -3.86 2.03 -7.97
CA VAL A 17 -4.25 1.99 -6.56
C VAL A 17 -3.09 1.54 -5.68
N GLU A 18 -2.39 0.48 -6.08
CA GLU A 18 -1.24 0.00 -5.31
C GLU A 18 -0.10 1.02 -5.28
N GLN A 19 0.16 1.70 -6.41
CA GLN A 19 1.16 2.75 -6.45
C GLN A 19 0.79 3.90 -5.52
N TRP A 20 -0.46 4.30 -5.54
CA TRP A 20 -0.94 5.37 -4.68
C TRP A 20 -0.77 5.01 -3.20
N ARG A 21 -1.15 3.78 -2.83
CA ARG A 21 -0.99 3.29 -1.47
C ARG A 21 0.50 3.25 -1.09
N HIS A 22 1.34 2.77 -1.99
CA HIS A 22 2.78 2.70 -1.78
C HIS A 22 3.36 4.10 -1.51
N GLU A 23 3.00 5.07 -2.32
CA GLU A 23 3.47 6.44 -2.13
C GLU A 23 3.01 7.02 -0.80
N ALA A 24 1.77 6.79 -0.42
CA ALA A 24 1.24 7.27 0.85
C ALA A 24 2.01 6.67 2.03
N LEU A 25 2.32 5.37 1.95
CA LEU A 25 3.08 4.69 2.99
C LEU A 25 4.51 5.20 3.06
N LYS A 26 5.14 5.45 1.92
CA LYS A 26 6.48 6.02 1.87
C LYS A 26 6.52 7.40 2.51
N ARG A 27 5.53 8.23 2.23
CA ARG A 27 5.44 9.56 2.84
C ARG A 27 5.28 9.48 4.36
N ALA A 28 4.62 8.44 4.84
CA ALA A 28 4.42 8.24 6.26
C ALA A 28 5.71 7.83 6.99
N GLY A 29 6.67 7.28 6.24
CA GLY A 29 7.95 6.88 6.81
C GLY A 29 8.34 5.44 6.60
N TYR A 30 7.50 4.64 5.92
CA TYR A 30 7.85 3.25 5.61
C TYR A 30 8.96 3.20 4.57
N ASP A 31 9.82 2.21 4.69
CA ASP A 31 10.83 1.94 3.67
C ASP A 31 10.18 1.30 2.43
N TRP A 32 10.93 1.21 1.34
CA TRP A 32 10.40 0.71 0.07
C TRP A 32 9.79 -0.67 0.20
N GLU A 33 10.50 -1.59 0.84
CA GLU A 33 10.06 -2.98 0.97
C GLU A 33 8.79 -3.08 1.79
N SER A 34 8.76 -2.44 2.94
CA SER A 34 7.59 -2.46 3.82
C SER A 34 6.38 -1.83 3.14
N ALA A 35 6.60 -0.70 2.47
CA ALA A 35 5.52 -0.03 1.74
C ALA A 35 4.97 -0.93 0.63
N THR A 36 5.84 -1.68 -0.06
CA THR A 36 5.41 -2.60 -1.10
C THR A 36 4.53 -3.71 -0.54
N VAL A 37 4.96 -4.32 0.56
CA VAL A 37 4.18 -5.39 1.20
C VAL A 37 2.83 -4.88 1.67
N LEU A 38 2.82 -3.74 2.34
CA LEU A 38 1.57 -3.18 2.86
C LEU A 38 0.63 -2.72 1.74
N ALA A 39 1.19 -2.14 0.68
CA ALA A 39 0.38 -1.70 -0.45
C ALA A 39 -0.30 -2.86 -1.16
N ALA A 40 0.38 -4.00 -1.26
CA ALA A 40 -0.17 -5.21 -1.86
C ALA A 40 -1.15 -5.94 -0.94
N SER A 41 -1.10 -5.67 0.36
CA SER A 41 -1.97 -6.30 1.34
C SER A 41 -3.26 -5.50 1.47
N HIS A 42 -4.25 -5.82 0.65
CA HIS A 42 -5.48 -5.03 0.54
C HIS A 42 -6.33 -5.06 1.81
N ASP A 43 -6.12 -6.01 2.69
CA ASP A 43 -6.81 -6.08 3.98
C ASP A 43 -6.27 -5.06 4.98
N VAL A 44 -5.10 -4.51 4.72
CA VAL A 44 -4.48 -3.51 5.59
C VAL A 44 -5.13 -2.15 5.37
N ASP A 45 -5.58 -1.54 6.47
CA ASP A 45 -6.12 -0.19 6.44
C ASP A 45 -4.97 0.79 6.31
N LEU A 46 -4.91 1.49 5.19
CA LEU A 46 -3.87 2.46 4.90
C LEU A 46 -3.81 3.56 5.95
N HIS A 47 -4.98 4.05 6.37
CA HIS A 47 -5.06 5.11 7.36
C HIS A 47 -4.44 4.67 8.68
N ARG A 48 -4.73 3.45 9.10
CA ARG A 48 -4.16 2.90 10.32
C ARG A 48 -2.65 2.71 10.21
N ALA A 49 -2.17 2.27 9.06
CA ALA A 49 -0.74 2.09 8.83
C ALA A 49 0.00 3.42 8.97
N VAL A 50 -0.54 4.48 8.41
CA VAL A 50 0.03 5.83 8.53
C VAL A 50 0.00 6.30 9.99
N GLU A 51 -1.14 6.10 10.65
CA GLU A 51 -1.33 6.54 12.03
C GLU A 51 -0.35 5.88 13.00
N LEU A 52 -0.03 4.60 12.81
CA LEU A 52 0.91 3.91 13.67
C LEU A 52 2.27 4.59 13.70
N LEU A 53 2.80 4.96 12.53
CA LEU A 53 4.08 5.65 12.46
C LEU A 53 3.99 7.07 13.03
N GLN A 54 2.87 7.74 12.84
CA GLN A 54 2.66 9.07 13.40
C GLN A 54 2.67 9.04 14.92
N ARG A 55 2.26 7.93 15.51
CA ARG A 55 2.26 7.74 16.96
C ARG A 55 3.60 7.29 17.51
N GLY A 56 4.59 7.12 16.66
CA GLY A 56 5.92 6.74 17.09
C GLY A 56 6.23 5.26 17.02
N CYS A 57 5.35 4.44 16.44
CA CYS A 57 5.64 3.03 16.21
C CYS A 57 6.81 2.87 15.26
N SER A 58 7.66 1.89 15.52
CA SER A 58 8.69 1.51 14.57
C SER A 58 8.05 0.79 13.39
N ILE A 59 8.75 0.77 12.25
CA ILE A 59 8.27 0.07 11.07
C ILE A 59 8.06 -1.42 11.39
N GLU A 60 9.01 -2.04 12.07
CA GLU A 60 8.92 -3.45 12.43
C GLU A 60 7.68 -3.76 13.26
N LEU A 61 7.42 -2.94 14.28
CA LEU A 61 6.26 -3.14 15.13
C LEU A 61 4.97 -2.90 14.36
N ALA A 62 4.94 -1.87 13.52
CA ALA A 62 3.77 -1.60 12.69
C ALA A 62 3.45 -2.78 11.77
N LEU A 63 4.47 -3.39 11.16
CA LEU A 63 4.27 -4.56 10.32
C LEU A 63 3.70 -5.73 11.12
N GLN A 64 4.17 -5.94 12.33
CA GLN A 64 3.64 -7.00 13.18
C GLN A 64 2.18 -6.78 13.55
N ILE A 65 1.79 -5.54 13.77
CA ILE A 65 0.41 -5.20 14.11
C ILE A 65 -0.50 -5.37 12.88
N LEU A 66 -0.03 -4.93 11.72
CA LEU A 66 -0.85 -4.89 10.50
C LEU A 66 -0.92 -6.23 9.77
N LEU A 67 0.12 -7.02 9.83
CA LEU A 67 0.20 -8.29 9.13
C LEU A 67 0.03 -9.45 10.11
#